data_382a7844bd9d237bf1a10e1a4e50d3bb
#
_entry.id   382a7844bd9d237bf1a10e1a4e50d3bb
#
_cell.length_a   1.000
_cell.length_b   1.000
_cell.length_c   1.000
_cell.angle_alpha   90.00
_cell.angle_beta   90.00
_cell.angle_gamma   90.00
#
_symmetry.space_group_name_H-M   'P 1'
#
loop_
_entity.id
_entity.type
_entity.pdbx_description
1 polymer ?
#
loop_
_entity_poly.entity_id
_entity_poly.type
_entity_poly.pdbx_seq_one_letter_code
_entity_poly.pdbx_strand_id
1 'polypeptide(L)'
;MTSSIKYVPKGWGYEKWIVNNEMYCGKLLFLEKGKRCSWHYHKIKDETFYLQSGLMSLYYGEEDDLSKADMIVLTAGDRFHVPVGLRHQMVALNDTELFEFSTQHFDSDSYRVIKGD
;
A
#
# COMPACT_ATOMS: atom_id res chain seq x y z
N MET A 1 27.90 1.49 1.60
CA MET A 1 27.50 2.66 0.82
C MET A 1 26.19 3.21 1.35
N THR A 2 26.11 4.52 1.51
CA THR A 2 24.90 5.19 1.97
C THR A 2 24.36 6.09 0.86
N SER A 3 23.03 6.21 0.79
CA SER A 3 22.35 7.10 -0.12
C SER A 3 21.09 7.64 0.54
N SER A 4 20.55 8.72 -0.01
CA SER A 4 19.31 9.29 0.48
C SER A 4 18.12 8.45 0.07
N ILE A 5 17.11 8.37 0.94
CA ILE A 5 15.82 7.80 0.59
C ILE A 5 15.00 8.83 -0.19
N LYS A 6 14.00 8.36 -0.94
CA LYS A 6 13.07 9.23 -1.64
C LYS A 6 11.82 9.42 -0.78
N TYR A 7 11.46 10.67 -0.53
CA TYR A 7 10.23 11.03 0.19
C TYR A 7 9.17 11.46 -0.81
N VAL A 8 7.99 10.83 -0.75
CA VAL A 8 6.86 11.09 -1.65
C VAL A 8 5.63 11.47 -0.82
N PRO A 9 5.23 12.76 -0.79
CA PRO A 9 4.00 13.15 -0.09
C PRO A 9 2.76 12.65 -0.83
N LYS A 10 1.75 12.29 -0.06
CA LYS A 10 0.44 11.82 -0.55
C LYS A 10 -0.67 12.57 0.19
N GLY A 11 -1.86 12.63 -0.39
CA GLY A 11 -3.02 13.21 0.28
C GLY A 11 -3.42 12.49 1.57
N TRP A 12 -3.05 11.22 1.70
CA TRP A 12 -3.34 10.41 2.88
C TRP A 12 -2.16 10.31 3.87
N GLY A 13 -1.00 10.89 3.57
CA GLY A 13 0.20 10.84 4.39
C GLY A 13 1.45 10.94 3.54
N TYR A 14 2.32 9.93 3.61
CA TYR A 14 3.55 9.93 2.81
C TYR A 14 4.08 8.52 2.60
N GLU A 15 4.99 8.40 1.62
CA GLU A 15 5.81 7.22 1.40
C GLU A 15 7.28 7.59 1.52
N LYS A 16 8.04 6.75 2.21
CA LYS A 16 9.50 6.78 2.17
C LYS A 16 9.97 5.60 1.34
N TRP A 17 10.53 5.88 0.19
CA TRP A 17 11.09 4.84 -0.67
C TRP A 17 12.51 4.55 -0.18
N ILE A 18 12.62 3.49 0.61
CA ILE A 18 13.89 3.09 1.23
C ILE A 18 14.79 2.48 0.15
N VAL A 19 14.22 1.67 -0.73
CA VAL A 19 14.91 1.07 -1.88
C VAL A 19 13.88 0.76 -2.96
N ASN A 20 14.27 1.00 -4.21
CA ASN A 20 13.50 0.55 -5.36
C ASN A 20 14.45 0.35 -6.52
N ASN A 21 14.67 -0.88 -6.90
CA ASN A 21 15.55 -1.26 -8.00
C ASN A 21 14.95 -2.44 -8.77
N GLU A 22 15.69 -2.97 -9.75
CA GLU A 22 15.21 -4.06 -10.59
C GLU A 22 15.01 -5.38 -9.86
N MET A 23 15.58 -5.51 -8.64
CA MET A 23 15.52 -6.74 -7.87
C MET A 23 14.40 -6.72 -6.82
N TYR A 24 14.21 -5.59 -6.14
CA TYR A 24 13.22 -5.47 -5.07
C TYR A 24 12.90 -4.01 -4.75
N CYS A 25 11.83 -3.84 -3.97
CA CYS A 25 11.40 -2.54 -3.46
C CYS A 25 11.03 -2.66 -1.98
N GLY A 26 11.40 -1.64 -1.21
CA GLY A 26 11.02 -1.50 0.19
C GLY A 26 10.59 -0.07 0.46
N LYS A 27 9.39 0.09 1.01
CA LYS A 27 8.85 1.41 1.35
C LYS A 27 8.26 1.40 2.75
N LEU A 28 8.35 2.54 3.42
CA LEU A 28 7.54 2.84 4.60
C LEU A 28 6.42 3.77 4.17
N LEU A 29 5.18 3.38 4.42
CA LEU A 29 3.99 4.18 4.18
C LEU A 29 3.44 4.66 5.50
N PHE A 30 3.16 5.95 5.61
CA PHE A 30 2.43 6.53 6.73
C PHE A 30 1.07 7.00 6.26
N LEU A 31 0.01 6.46 6.88
CA LEU A 31 -1.37 6.85 6.62
C LEU A 31 -1.92 7.57 7.84
N GLU A 32 -2.41 8.78 7.63
CA GLU A 32 -3.04 9.57 8.66
C GLU A 32 -4.44 9.02 8.98
N LYS A 33 -4.76 8.99 10.27
CA LYS A 33 -6.08 8.55 10.75
C LYS A 33 -7.22 9.16 9.94
N GLY A 34 -8.14 8.33 9.49
CA GLY A 34 -9.32 8.72 8.72
C GLY A 34 -9.07 8.88 7.22
N LYS A 35 -7.83 8.72 6.77
CA LYS A 35 -7.48 8.84 5.35
C LYS A 35 -7.42 7.48 4.68
N ARG A 36 -7.51 7.50 3.35
CA ARG A 36 -7.48 6.29 2.52
C ARG A 36 -6.67 6.48 1.25
N CYS A 37 -6.02 5.44 0.81
CA CYS A 37 -5.41 5.41 -0.52
C CYS A 37 -6.47 5.10 -1.58
N SER A 38 -6.07 5.07 -2.85
CA SER A 38 -6.96 4.68 -3.93
C SER A 38 -7.32 3.19 -3.87
N TRP A 39 -8.47 2.85 -4.45
CA TRP A 39 -8.81 1.48 -4.82
C TRP A 39 -8.14 1.20 -6.15
N HIS A 40 -7.12 0.34 -6.15
CA HIS A 40 -6.22 0.17 -7.28
C HIS A 40 -5.64 -1.23 -7.33
N TYR A 41 -4.93 -1.52 -8.42
CA TYR A 41 -4.19 -2.76 -8.59
C TYR A 41 -2.92 -2.54 -9.41
N HIS A 42 -2.06 -3.55 -9.42
CA HIS A 42 -0.82 -3.58 -10.19
C HIS A 42 -0.85 -4.79 -11.12
N LYS A 43 -0.31 -4.64 -12.33
CA LYS A 43 -0.22 -5.73 -13.31
C LYS A 43 1.14 -6.44 -13.27
N ILE A 44 2.14 -5.82 -12.67
CA ILE A 44 3.52 -6.32 -12.61
C ILE A 44 3.93 -6.59 -11.17
N LYS A 45 3.65 -5.62 -10.27
CA LYS A 45 4.15 -5.67 -8.89
C LYS A 45 3.40 -6.70 -8.05
N ASP A 46 4.20 -7.56 -7.40
CA ASP A 46 3.76 -8.42 -6.29
C ASP A 46 4.27 -7.78 -5.01
N GLU A 47 3.42 -7.65 -3.99
CA GLU A 47 3.79 -6.94 -2.76
C GLU A 47 3.27 -7.64 -1.51
N THR A 48 3.96 -7.40 -0.40
CA THR A 48 3.55 -7.84 0.92
C THR A 48 3.58 -6.64 1.85
N PHE A 49 2.49 -6.43 2.57
CA PHE A 49 2.40 -5.40 3.61
C PHE A 49 2.69 -6.00 4.99
N TYR A 50 3.39 -5.23 5.80
CA TYR A 50 3.60 -5.52 7.22
C TYR A 50 3.19 -4.29 8.03
N LEU A 51 2.21 -4.46 8.91
CA LEU A 51 1.74 -3.35 9.76
C LEU A 51 2.67 -3.19 10.96
N GLN A 52 3.42 -2.10 10.98
CA GLN A 52 4.39 -1.80 12.03
C GLN A 52 3.69 -1.22 13.27
N SER A 53 2.77 -0.29 13.04
CA SER A 53 2.03 0.36 14.13
C SER A 53 0.71 0.93 13.60
N GLY A 54 -0.28 1.07 14.48
CA GLY A 54 -1.56 1.64 14.15
C GLY A 54 -2.65 0.59 13.98
N LEU A 55 -3.67 0.95 13.21
CA LEU A 55 -4.84 0.11 12.94
C LEU A 55 -5.40 0.48 11.57
N MET A 56 -5.65 -0.51 10.73
CA MET A 56 -6.00 -0.26 9.34
C MET A 56 -7.00 -1.28 8.82
N SER A 57 -8.02 -0.81 8.08
CA SER A 57 -8.85 -1.69 7.27
C SER A 57 -8.21 -1.83 5.90
N LEU A 58 -8.17 -3.06 5.38
CA LEU A 58 -7.75 -3.37 4.02
C LEU A 58 -8.91 -4.00 3.27
N TYR A 59 -9.36 -3.30 2.22
CA TYR A 59 -10.33 -3.84 1.27
C TYR A 59 -9.56 -4.50 0.14
N TYR A 60 -10.04 -5.67 -0.30
CA TYR A 60 -9.36 -6.40 -1.38
C TYR A 60 -10.36 -7.23 -2.19
N GLY A 61 -10.06 -7.45 -3.45
CA GLY A 61 -10.92 -8.23 -4.31
C GLY A 61 -10.37 -8.38 -5.72
N GLU A 62 -10.99 -9.26 -6.47
CA GLU A 62 -10.59 -9.62 -7.83
C GLU A 62 -11.27 -8.74 -8.90
N GLU A 63 -12.30 -7.99 -8.52
CA GLU A 63 -13.10 -7.17 -9.42
C GLU A 63 -12.94 -5.70 -9.13
N ASP A 64 -13.25 -4.86 -10.12
CA ASP A 64 -13.20 -3.40 -9.98
C ASP A 64 -14.28 -2.86 -9.02
N ASP A 65 -15.36 -3.59 -8.84
CA ASP A 65 -16.50 -3.17 -8.00
C ASP A 65 -16.15 -3.28 -6.51
N LEU A 66 -15.90 -2.14 -5.88
CA LEU A 66 -15.53 -2.07 -4.46
C LEU A 66 -16.64 -2.62 -3.55
N SER A 67 -17.91 -2.56 -3.96
CA SER A 67 -19.02 -3.10 -3.16
C SER A 67 -18.96 -4.62 -3.00
N LYS A 68 -18.19 -5.30 -3.86
CA LYS A 68 -17.98 -6.76 -3.82
C LYS A 68 -16.69 -7.15 -3.12
N ALA A 69 -15.92 -6.18 -2.61
CA ALA A 69 -14.65 -6.45 -1.95
C ALA A 69 -14.84 -7.11 -0.59
N ASP A 70 -13.88 -7.94 -0.23
CA ASP A 70 -13.71 -8.41 1.14
C ASP A 70 -12.97 -7.33 1.95
N MET A 71 -13.02 -7.44 3.26
CA MET A 71 -12.34 -6.51 4.15
C MET A 71 -11.72 -7.25 5.33
N ILE A 72 -10.52 -6.87 5.68
CA ILE A 72 -9.82 -7.36 6.88
C ILE A 72 -9.29 -6.16 7.65
N VAL A 73 -9.33 -6.25 8.99
CA VAL A 73 -8.69 -5.26 9.87
C VAL A 73 -7.32 -5.79 10.25
N LEU A 74 -6.28 -5.00 9.97
CA LEU A 74 -4.91 -5.33 10.31
C LEU A 74 -4.48 -4.57 11.55
N THR A 75 -3.76 -5.26 12.43
CA THR A 75 -3.15 -4.72 13.65
C THR A 75 -1.64 -4.87 13.58
N ALA A 76 -0.92 -4.21 14.48
CA ALA A 76 0.55 -4.29 14.52
C ALA A 76 1.03 -5.74 14.55
N GLY A 77 1.96 -6.07 13.68
CA GLY A 77 2.49 -7.42 13.53
C GLY A 77 1.82 -8.26 12.44
N ASP A 78 0.71 -7.79 11.87
CA ASP A 78 0.03 -8.51 10.79
C ASP A 78 0.73 -8.30 9.45
N ARG A 79 0.66 -9.34 8.64
CA ARG A 79 1.20 -9.36 7.28
C ARG A 79 0.07 -9.70 6.30
N PHE A 80 0.06 -9.05 5.15
CA PHE A 80 -0.91 -9.31 4.09
C PHE A 80 -0.21 -9.34 2.73
N HIS A 81 -0.35 -10.46 2.00
CA HIS A 81 0.19 -10.59 0.65
C HIS A 81 -0.81 -10.07 -0.38
N VAL A 82 -0.35 -9.17 -1.24
CA VAL A 82 -1.11 -8.61 -2.37
C VAL A 82 -0.50 -9.15 -3.66
N PRO A 83 -1.06 -10.24 -4.23
CA PRO A 83 -0.57 -10.77 -5.49
C PRO A 83 -0.87 -9.83 -6.65
N VAL A 84 -0.19 -10.04 -7.76
CA VAL A 84 -0.41 -9.29 -9.00
C VAL A 84 -1.90 -9.33 -9.37
N GLY A 85 -2.47 -8.18 -9.66
CA GLY A 85 -3.86 -8.03 -10.09
C GLY A 85 -4.89 -7.87 -8.99
N LEU A 86 -4.54 -8.17 -7.73
CA LEU A 86 -5.49 -8.00 -6.62
C LEU A 86 -5.78 -6.52 -6.40
N ARG A 87 -7.06 -6.13 -6.52
CA ARG A 87 -7.51 -4.78 -6.16
C ARG A 87 -7.43 -4.63 -4.66
N HIS A 88 -6.96 -3.49 -4.20
CA HIS A 88 -6.82 -3.23 -2.77
C HIS A 88 -6.91 -1.75 -2.45
N GLN A 89 -7.35 -1.46 -1.22
CA GLN A 89 -7.45 -0.11 -0.69
C GLN A 89 -7.19 -0.14 0.81
N MET A 90 -6.30 0.71 1.27
CA MET A 90 -6.00 0.90 2.69
C MET A 90 -6.81 2.06 3.24
N VAL A 91 -7.42 1.87 4.42
CA VAL A 91 -8.13 2.90 5.15
C VAL A 91 -7.59 2.94 6.59
N ALA A 92 -6.95 4.04 6.97
CA ALA A 92 -6.36 4.16 8.30
C ALA A 92 -7.44 4.43 9.35
N LEU A 93 -7.54 3.56 10.33
CA LEU A 93 -8.43 3.74 11.49
C LEU A 93 -7.75 4.52 12.60
N ASN A 94 -6.43 4.45 12.68
CA ASN A 94 -5.53 5.28 13.47
C ASN A 94 -4.36 5.68 12.59
N ASP A 95 -3.48 6.55 13.08
CA ASP A 95 -2.22 6.81 12.39
C ASP A 95 -1.46 5.49 12.24
N THR A 96 -1.07 5.16 11.03
CA THR A 96 -0.56 3.83 10.68
C THR A 96 0.78 3.93 9.98
N GLU A 97 1.74 3.12 10.42
CA GLU A 97 2.99 2.88 9.71
C GLU A 97 2.97 1.47 9.12
N LEU A 98 3.13 1.39 7.81
CA LEU A 98 3.06 0.16 7.04
C LEU A 98 4.33 0.00 6.22
N PHE A 99 4.95 -1.18 6.28
CA PHE A 99 6.03 -1.50 5.35
C PHE A 99 5.46 -2.21 4.12
N GLU A 100 5.91 -1.79 2.96
CA GLU A 100 5.70 -2.48 1.69
C GLU A 100 7.01 -3.13 1.28
N PHE A 101 6.99 -4.44 1.09
CA PHE A 101 8.07 -5.21 0.48
C PHE A 101 7.55 -5.75 -0.83
N SER A 102 8.21 -5.43 -1.93
CA SER A 102 7.68 -5.77 -3.24
C SER A 102 8.76 -6.01 -4.28
N THR A 103 8.32 -6.46 -5.44
CA THR A 103 9.11 -6.37 -6.65
C THR A 103 9.25 -4.90 -7.04
N GLN A 104 10.02 -4.60 -8.08
CA GLN A 104 10.26 -3.22 -8.50
C GLN A 104 8.96 -2.43 -8.69
N HIS A 105 8.94 -1.21 -8.15
CA HIS A 105 7.83 -0.29 -8.33
C HIS A 105 8.02 0.56 -9.59
N PHE A 106 6.95 0.64 -10.39
CA PHE A 106 6.82 1.57 -11.51
C PHE A 106 5.56 2.40 -11.32
N ASP A 107 5.67 3.73 -11.41
CA ASP A 107 4.50 4.61 -11.29
C ASP A 107 3.43 4.29 -12.34
N SER A 108 3.85 3.86 -13.53
CA SER A 108 2.96 3.46 -14.61
C SER A 108 2.20 2.16 -14.34
N ASP A 109 2.57 1.40 -13.30
CA ASP A 109 1.96 0.13 -12.93
C ASP A 109 0.88 0.29 -11.84
N SER A 110 0.38 1.47 -11.62
CA SER A 110 -0.74 1.73 -10.71
C SER A 110 -1.99 2.05 -11.50
N TYR A 111 -2.97 1.15 -11.42
CA TYR A 111 -4.25 1.28 -12.13
C TYR A 111 -5.33 1.65 -11.11
N ARG A 112 -5.67 2.93 -11.06
CA ARG A 112 -6.63 3.46 -10.09
C ARG A 112 -8.05 3.30 -10.61
N VAL A 113 -8.85 2.54 -9.88
CA VAL A 113 -10.28 2.37 -10.16
C VAL A 113 -11.09 3.47 -9.47
N ILE A 114 -10.77 3.75 -8.21
CA ILE A 114 -11.39 4.83 -7.43
C ILE A 114 -10.29 5.63 -6.76
N LYS A 115 -10.34 6.94 -6.93
CA LYS A 115 -9.37 7.87 -6.35
C LYS A 115 -9.45 7.84 -4.81
N GLY A 116 -8.29 7.92 -4.16
CA GLY A 116 -8.18 8.11 -2.71
C GLY A 116 -8.02 9.57 -2.31
N ASP A 117 -7.57 9.79 -1.08
CA ASP A 117 -7.29 11.13 -0.53
C ASP A 117 -6.01 11.77 -1.06
#